data_7523421059f1cf1daa06ad06f2a8db77
#
_entry.id   7523421059f1cf1daa06ad06f2a8db77
#
_cell.length_a   1.000
_cell.length_b   1.000
_cell.length_c   1.000
_cell.angle_alpha   90.00
_cell.angle_beta   90.00
_cell.angle_gamma   90.00
#
_symmetry.space_group_name_H-M   'P 1'
#
loop_
_entity.id
_entity.type
_entity.pdbx_description
1 polymer ?
#
loop_
_entity_poly.entity_id
_entity_poly.type
_entity_poly.pdbx_seq_one_letter_code
_entity_poly.pdbx_strand_id
1 'polypeptide(L)'
;AKGNFNYSNKHTFSLLLDCTKKSARGNERRKIMNKILMFVEDKLVPPLNKMANQHHLNAVKNGMMVTVPLTIIGSIFLLIPNIPIDPIQSFFEPYAAMITTVNTITIGIVGLVGAASVAYYFALGYTDIKIDPLITAFVSVAAFLLATLTDEYAINLELFGTKGLFTAILVALMSGMIMHFFQKRDLVIHFPDTVPPLVSKSFMSLVPAFVILTIIWIIRVILGINVNQILMDCFSPFVFALNTLPGFLVFMFIRSMLWSVGIHGGAVLAVADPFFLTMFGANAAAFAAGTQPPYITASGFTMFVFLGGGGATLPLVLMMIRSKEKGFSTLGKLCLPASIFEINEPVVFGVPLVMNPYMMIPYTLSTLILSAGTYLLMLFNIIGRPVANIPWTIPPLFSHYLVTGGNIPAVIWGGISLLIAGCIYY
;
A
#
# COMPACT_ATOMS: atom_id res chain seq x y z
N ALA A 1 -8.85 14.86 23.68
CA ALA A 1 -9.88 14.11 24.40
C ALA A 1 -9.58 12.61 24.23
N LYS A 2 -9.12 11.97 25.27
CA LYS A 2 -8.88 10.51 25.34
C LYS A 2 -10.25 9.83 25.45
N GLY A 3 -10.76 9.27 24.38
CA GLY A 3 -11.93 8.40 24.42
C GLY A 3 -11.52 6.99 24.79
N ASN A 4 -11.73 6.62 26.05
CA ASN A 4 -11.67 5.23 26.50
C ASN A 4 -12.84 4.45 25.89
N PHE A 5 -12.59 3.64 24.84
CA PHE A 5 -13.54 2.64 24.39
C PHE A 5 -13.46 1.40 25.30
N ASN A 6 -14.30 1.39 26.32
CA ASN A 6 -14.53 0.22 27.16
C ASN A 6 -15.51 -0.71 26.43
N TYR A 7 -15.01 -1.79 25.81
CA TYR A 7 -15.84 -2.84 25.22
C TYR A 7 -16.37 -3.78 26.32
N SER A 8 -17.49 -3.41 26.92
CA SER A 8 -18.31 -4.32 27.70
C SER A 8 -19.27 -5.10 26.77
N ASN A 9 -18.77 -6.08 26.02
CA ASN A 9 -19.59 -6.96 25.18
C ASN A 9 -19.59 -8.42 25.71
N LYS A 10 -19.71 -8.59 27.04
CA LYS A 10 -19.90 -9.95 27.62
C LYS A 10 -21.26 -10.57 27.29
N HIS A 11 -22.29 -9.77 27.00
CA HIS A 11 -23.64 -10.29 26.76
C HIS A 11 -23.89 -10.79 25.33
N THR A 12 -23.28 -10.17 24.31
CA THR A 12 -23.44 -10.64 22.91
C THR A 12 -22.66 -11.92 22.67
N PHE A 13 -21.57 -12.12 23.40
CA PHE A 13 -20.74 -13.32 23.32
C PHE A 13 -21.42 -14.54 23.96
N SER A 14 -22.26 -14.35 24.99
CA SER A 14 -22.98 -15.48 25.65
C SER A 14 -24.09 -16.07 24.79
N LEU A 15 -24.77 -15.28 23.97
CA LEU A 15 -25.87 -15.73 23.10
C LEU A 15 -25.38 -16.57 21.91
N LEU A 16 -24.19 -16.25 21.36
CA LEU A 16 -23.58 -17.08 20.32
C LEU A 16 -22.97 -18.37 20.85
N LEU A 17 -22.59 -18.40 22.14
CA LEU A 17 -22.05 -19.59 22.80
C LEU A 17 -23.10 -20.67 23.08
N ASP A 18 -24.37 -20.33 23.18
CA ASP A 18 -25.44 -21.31 23.46
C ASP A 18 -25.85 -22.13 22.23
N CYS A 19 -25.63 -21.67 21.02
CA CYS A 19 -25.89 -22.43 19.80
C CYS A 19 -24.88 -23.57 19.52
N THR A 20 -23.77 -23.64 20.26
CA THR A 20 -22.69 -24.62 20.02
C THR A 20 -22.55 -25.71 21.05
N LYS A 21 -23.55 -25.90 21.94
CA LYS A 21 -23.48 -26.86 23.05
C LYS A 21 -23.71 -28.34 22.70
N LYS A 22 -23.72 -28.74 21.43
CA LYS A 22 -23.87 -30.15 21.04
C LYS A 22 -22.68 -30.66 20.24
N SER A 23 -21.64 -31.15 20.90
CA SER A 23 -20.80 -32.30 20.55
C SER A 23 -19.44 -32.28 21.25
N ALA A 24 -18.98 -33.39 21.80
CA ALA A 24 -17.65 -33.55 22.42
C ALA A 24 -16.47 -33.24 21.47
N ARG A 25 -16.64 -33.43 20.15
CA ARG A 25 -15.69 -32.98 19.10
C ARG A 25 -15.56 -31.46 19.02
N GLY A 26 -16.57 -30.70 19.46
CA GLY A 26 -16.53 -29.25 19.54
C GLY A 26 -15.56 -28.70 20.60
N ASN A 27 -15.34 -29.48 21.66
CA ASN A 27 -14.50 -29.02 22.79
C ASN A 27 -12.99 -29.08 22.49
N GLU A 28 -12.52 -30.08 21.74
CA GLU A 28 -11.12 -30.16 21.33
C GLU A 28 -10.80 -29.10 20.25
N ARG A 29 -11.69 -28.93 19.27
CA ARG A 29 -11.55 -27.89 18.27
C ARG A 29 -11.54 -26.49 18.90
N ARG A 30 -12.37 -26.23 19.90
CA ARG A 30 -12.36 -25.00 20.70
C ARG A 30 -11.05 -24.79 21.46
N LYS A 31 -10.50 -25.85 22.08
CA LYS A 31 -9.21 -25.74 22.79
C LYS A 31 -8.04 -25.40 21.85
N ILE A 32 -7.99 -26.02 20.67
CA ILE A 32 -6.97 -25.74 19.66
C ILE A 32 -7.13 -24.33 19.17
N MET A 33 -8.37 -23.91 18.88
CA MET A 33 -8.66 -22.57 18.37
C MET A 33 -8.33 -21.47 19.38
N ASN A 34 -8.69 -21.66 20.64
CA ASN A 34 -8.32 -20.72 21.71
C ASN A 34 -6.80 -20.62 21.88
N LYS A 35 -6.06 -21.74 21.73
CA LYS A 35 -4.59 -21.70 21.75
C LYS A 35 -4.02 -20.91 20.58
N ILE A 36 -4.59 -21.05 19.39
CA ILE A 36 -4.16 -20.31 18.20
C ILE A 36 -4.45 -18.80 18.40
N LEU A 37 -5.65 -18.46 18.87
CA LEU A 37 -6.02 -17.06 19.15
C LEU A 37 -5.12 -16.42 20.20
N MET A 38 -4.90 -17.11 21.33
CA MET A 38 -3.98 -16.65 22.38
C MET A 38 -2.54 -16.49 21.85
N PHE A 39 -2.06 -17.44 21.02
CA PHE A 39 -0.75 -17.32 20.40
C PHE A 39 -0.66 -16.08 19.50
N VAL A 40 -1.69 -15.85 18.69
CA VAL A 40 -1.75 -14.68 17.80
C VAL A 40 -1.78 -13.38 18.64
N GLU A 41 -2.68 -13.32 19.63
CA GLU A 41 -2.89 -12.15 20.49
C GLU A 41 -1.65 -11.81 21.34
N ASP A 42 -1.04 -12.85 21.96
CA ASP A 42 0.07 -12.64 22.89
C ASP A 42 1.44 -12.57 22.20
N LYS A 43 1.62 -13.25 21.07
CA LYS A 43 2.93 -13.43 20.42
C LYS A 43 3.07 -12.68 19.12
N LEU A 44 2.00 -12.58 18.29
CA LEU A 44 2.07 -11.94 16.98
C LEU A 44 1.62 -10.48 17.00
N VAL A 45 0.53 -10.18 17.69
CA VAL A 45 -0.06 -8.82 17.72
C VAL A 45 0.90 -7.76 18.32
N PRO A 46 1.58 -7.99 19.47
CA PRO A 46 2.43 -6.97 20.06
C PRO A 46 3.63 -6.55 19.19
N PRO A 47 4.43 -7.49 18.62
CA PRO A 47 5.53 -7.10 17.75
C PRO A 47 5.06 -6.44 16.45
N LEU A 48 3.93 -6.87 15.88
CA LEU A 48 3.38 -6.27 14.67
C LEU A 48 2.85 -4.85 14.93
N ASN A 49 2.18 -4.61 16.06
CA ASN A 49 1.77 -3.27 16.47
C ASN A 49 2.97 -2.36 16.75
N LYS A 50 4.03 -2.89 17.36
CA LYS A 50 5.27 -2.16 17.58
C LYS A 50 5.91 -1.78 16.24
N MET A 51 5.91 -2.70 15.27
CA MET A 51 6.41 -2.46 13.93
C MET A 51 5.54 -1.44 13.18
N ALA A 52 4.21 -1.58 13.21
CA ALA A 52 3.27 -0.64 12.57
C ALA A 52 3.37 0.79 13.10
N ASN A 53 3.74 0.95 14.37
CA ASN A 53 3.89 2.25 15.02
C ASN A 53 5.36 2.75 15.06
N GLN A 54 6.27 2.03 14.42
CA GLN A 54 7.67 2.42 14.37
C GLN A 54 7.84 3.69 13.52
N HIS A 55 8.58 4.66 14.04
CA HIS A 55 8.68 6.02 13.50
C HIS A 55 9.09 6.06 12.03
N HIS A 56 10.14 5.31 11.65
CA HIS A 56 10.65 5.26 10.28
C HIS A 56 9.62 4.65 9.31
N LEU A 57 8.96 3.55 9.72
CA LEU A 57 7.95 2.89 8.89
C LEU A 57 6.70 3.76 8.73
N ASN A 58 6.30 4.48 9.77
CA ASN A 58 5.20 5.45 9.68
C ASN A 58 5.53 6.61 8.74
N ALA A 59 6.76 7.11 8.78
CA ALA A 59 7.21 8.16 7.88
C ALA A 59 7.15 7.70 6.43
N VAL A 60 7.65 6.50 6.13
CA VAL A 60 7.60 5.91 4.78
C VAL A 60 6.14 5.72 4.35
N LYS A 61 5.31 5.07 5.19
CA LYS A 61 3.89 4.85 4.89
C LYS A 61 3.16 6.15 4.57
N ASN A 62 3.25 7.14 5.46
CA ASN A 62 2.52 8.40 5.30
C ASN A 62 3.08 9.23 4.14
N GLY A 63 4.40 9.22 3.95
CA GLY A 63 5.06 9.89 2.83
C GLY A 63 4.64 9.28 1.48
N MET A 64 4.60 7.95 1.38
CA MET A 64 4.17 7.28 0.15
C MET A 64 2.69 7.49 -0.17
N MET A 65 1.83 7.67 0.85
CA MET A 65 0.42 8.01 0.62
C MET A 65 0.24 9.35 -0.13
N VAL A 66 1.18 10.29 -0.03
CA VAL A 66 1.15 11.56 -0.78
C VAL A 66 1.29 11.33 -2.30
N THR A 67 1.95 10.25 -2.70
CA THR A 67 2.16 9.94 -4.13
C THR A 67 0.92 9.31 -4.80
N VAL A 68 -0.05 8.82 -4.02
CA VAL A 68 -1.22 8.09 -4.53
C VAL A 68 -2.06 8.93 -5.49
N PRO A 69 -2.43 10.20 -5.22
CA PRO A 69 -3.17 11.00 -6.20
C PRO A 69 -2.43 11.17 -7.53
N LEU A 70 -1.11 11.33 -7.50
CA LEU A 70 -0.30 11.48 -8.71
C LEU A 70 -0.32 10.20 -9.55
N THR A 71 -0.16 9.04 -8.92
CA THR A 71 -0.19 7.75 -9.62
C THR A 71 -1.56 7.45 -10.21
N ILE A 72 -2.66 7.82 -9.52
CA ILE A 72 -4.03 7.68 -10.03
C ILE A 72 -4.25 8.59 -11.25
N ILE A 73 -3.93 9.88 -11.15
CA ILE A 73 -4.09 10.83 -12.25
C ILE A 73 -3.25 10.37 -13.46
N GLY A 74 -1.99 10.05 -13.24
CA GLY A 74 -1.11 9.54 -14.29
C GLY A 74 -1.65 8.30 -14.99
N SER A 75 -2.22 7.38 -14.22
CA SER A 75 -2.84 6.16 -14.78
C SER A 75 -4.08 6.46 -15.63
N ILE A 76 -4.93 7.40 -15.21
CA ILE A 76 -6.09 7.81 -16.02
C ILE A 76 -5.63 8.34 -17.38
N PHE A 77 -4.65 9.23 -17.39
CA PHE A 77 -4.11 9.79 -18.65
C PHE A 77 -3.34 8.76 -19.49
N LEU A 78 -2.77 7.72 -18.88
CA LEU A 78 -2.20 6.59 -19.59
C LEU A 78 -3.27 5.74 -20.29
N LEU A 79 -4.43 5.56 -19.64
CA LEU A 79 -5.50 4.70 -20.15
C LEU A 79 -6.30 5.34 -21.29
N ILE A 80 -6.51 6.67 -21.28
CA ILE A 80 -7.36 7.36 -22.28
C ILE A 80 -7.03 6.97 -23.72
N PRO A 81 -5.78 7.09 -24.22
CA PRO A 81 -5.46 6.74 -25.59
C PRO A 81 -5.39 5.23 -25.84
N ASN A 82 -5.41 4.42 -24.78
CA ASN A 82 -5.29 2.97 -24.85
C ASN A 82 -6.62 2.24 -24.58
N ILE A 83 -7.76 2.94 -24.58
CA ILE A 83 -9.09 2.32 -24.42
C ILE A 83 -9.32 1.37 -25.62
N PRO A 84 -9.56 0.05 -25.40
CA PRO A 84 -9.68 -0.94 -26.47
C PRO A 84 -11.10 -0.90 -27.09
N ILE A 85 -11.51 0.24 -27.56
CA ILE A 85 -12.75 0.49 -28.31
C ILE A 85 -12.36 1.24 -29.57
N ASP A 86 -12.38 0.57 -30.72
CA ASP A 86 -11.82 1.07 -31.99
C ASP A 86 -12.14 2.54 -32.31
N PRO A 87 -13.42 3.02 -32.22
CA PRO A 87 -13.71 4.43 -32.49
C PRO A 87 -13.05 5.39 -31.51
N ILE A 88 -12.93 5.01 -30.25
CA ILE A 88 -12.34 5.84 -29.19
C ILE A 88 -10.83 5.87 -29.33
N GLN A 89 -10.22 4.69 -29.52
CA GLN A 89 -8.78 4.55 -29.69
C GLN A 89 -8.30 5.35 -30.93
N SER A 90 -8.94 5.16 -32.06
CA SER A 90 -8.60 5.87 -33.30
C SER A 90 -8.77 7.38 -33.19
N PHE A 91 -9.73 7.86 -32.39
CA PHE A 91 -9.90 9.29 -32.12
C PHE A 91 -8.74 9.86 -31.28
N PHE A 92 -8.27 9.12 -30.27
CA PHE A 92 -7.23 9.61 -29.38
C PHE A 92 -5.80 9.31 -29.86
N GLU A 93 -5.59 8.36 -30.78
CA GLU A 93 -4.28 7.95 -31.28
C GLU A 93 -3.40 9.14 -31.73
N PRO A 94 -3.89 10.13 -32.52
CA PRO A 94 -3.09 11.28 -32.94
C PRO A 94 -2.64 12.17 -31.78
N TYR A 95 -3.34 12.11 -30.64
CA TYR A 95 -3.10 12.92 -29.47
C TYR A 95 -2.42 12.14 -28.32
N ALA A 96 -2.12 10.86 -28.52
CA ALA A 96 -1.62 9.96 -27.48
C ALA A 96 -0.37 10.52 -26.76
N ALA A 97 0.60 11.02 -27.52
CA ALA A 97 1.80 11.61 -26.96
C ALA A 97 1.52 12.85 -26.09
N MET A 98 0.57 13.69 -26.47
CA MET A 98 0.17 14.86 -25.69
C MET A 98 -0.55 14.44 -24.39
N ILE A 99 -1.45 13.48 -24.48
CA ILE A 99 -2.24 12.99 -23.35
C ILE A 99 -1.32 12.29 -22.33
N THR A 100 -0.42 11.43 -22.79
CA THR A 100 0.50 10.70 -21.91
C THR A 100 1.58 11.57 -21.27
N THR A 101 1.75 12.83 -21.67
CA THR A 101 2.62 13.78 -20.97
C THR A 101 2.24 13.94 -19.51
N VAL A 102 0.93 13.92 -19.18
CA VAL A 102 0.48 14.00 -17.78
C VAL A 102 0.92 12.76 -16.98
N ASN A 103 0.91 11.57 -17.59
CA ASN A 103 1.45 10.37 -16.98
C ASN A 103 2.95 10.53 -16.66
N THR A 104 3.74 11.05 -17.60
CA THR A 104 5.18 11.30 -17.42
C THR A 104 5.44 12.28 -16.28
N ILE A 105 4.68 13.37 -16.19
CA ILE A 105 4.85 14.39 -15.14
C ILE A 105 4.39 13.88 -13.76
N THR A 106 3.45 12.97 -13.68
CA THR A 106 2.89 12.47 -12.42
C THR A 106 3.61 11.23 -11.91
N ILE A 107 3.59 10.13 -12.65
CA ILE A 107 4.29 8.89 -12.27
C ILE A 107 5.81 9.06 -12.35
N GLY A 108 6.27 9.84 -13.33
CA GLY A 108 7.70 10.10 -13.55
C GLY A 108 8.39 10.92 -12.45
N ILE A 109 7.65 11.53 -11.50
CA ILE A 109 8.23 12.26 -10.37
C ILE A 109 7.90 11.66 -9.00
N VAL A 110 7.35 10.46 -8.96
CA VAL A 110 6.92 9.80 -7.70
C VAL A 110 8.07 9.64 -6.70
N GLY A 111 9.28 9.33 -7.17
CA GLY A 111 10.48 9.26 -6.32
C GLY A 111 10.86 10.62 -5.74
N LEU A 112 10.83 11.68 -6.57
CA LEU A 112 11.12 13.04 -6.13
C LEU A 112 10.13 13.51 -5.05
N VAL A 113 8.83 13.28 -5.28
CA VAL A 113 7.78 13.58 -4.30
C VAL A 113 7.93 12.71 -3.05
N GLY A 114 8.32 11.44 -3.21
CA GLY A 114 8.62 10.53 -2.11
C GLY A 114 9.77 11.02 -1.23
N ALA A 115 10.86 11.55 -1.83
CA ALA A 115 11.97 12.14 -1.10
C ALA A 115 11.52 13.33 -0.22
N ALA A 116 10.65 14.17 -0.75
CA ALA A 116 10.08 15.30 0.00
C ALA A 116 9.14 14.83 1.11
N SER A 117 8.15 14.02 0.76
CA SER A 117 7.05 13.66 1.64
C SER A 117 7.47 12.72 2.78
N VAL A 118 8.34 11.74 2.51
CA VAL A 118 8.87 10.85 3.56
C VAL A 118 9.69 11.65 4.57
N ALA A 119 10.56 12.57 4.12
CA ALA A 119 11.34 13.43 5.01
C ALA A 119 10.44 14.37 5.82
N TYR A 120 9.39 14.92 5.20
CA TYR A 120 8.39 15.74 5.87
C TYR A 120 7.70 14.98 7.01
N TYR A 121 7.15 13.80 6.73
CA TYR A 121 6.47 12.99 7.75
C TYR A 121 7.42 12.41 8.79
N PHE A 122 8.68 12.18 8.42
CA PHE A 122 9.71 11.79 9.37
C PHE A 122 9.97 12.90 10.39
N ALA A 123 10.16 14.13 9.92
CA ALA A 123 10.37 15.29 10.80
C ALA A 123 9.13 15.60 11.67
N LEU A 124 7.93 15.52 11.07
CA LEU A 124 6.66 15.77 11.75
C LEU A 124 6.38 14.76 12.88
N GLY A 125 6.89 13.53 12.76
CA GLY A 125 6.67 12.46 13.74
C GLY A 125 7.49 12.63 15.04
N TYR A 126 8.45 13.54 15.10
CA TYR A 126 9.16 13.84 16.33
C TYR A 126 8.36 14.81 17.21
N THR A 127 8.17 14.42 18.47
CA THR A 127 7.43 15.22 19.47
C THR A 127 8.34 15.83 20.54
N ASP A 128 9.54 15.27 20.71
CA ASP A 128 10.54 15.67 21.70
C ASP A 128 11.33 16.91 21.24
N ILE A 129 11.59 17.02 19.94
CA ILE A 129 12.34 18.13 19.33
C ILE A 129 11.62 18.55 18.04
N LYS A 130 11.34 19.86 17.94
CA LYS A 130 10.65 20.42 16.76
C LYS A 130 11.64 20.65 15.62
N ILE A 131 11.79 19.65 14.77
CA ILE A 131 12.44 19.80 13.46
C ILE A 131 11.45 20.49 12.52
N ASP A 132 11.92 21.39 11.67
CA ASP A 132 11.04 21.97 10.65
C ASP A 132 10.80 20.95 9.52
N PRO A 133 9.55 20.45 9.32
CA PRO A 133 9.28 19.41 8.33
C PRO A 133 9.49 19.89 6.89
N LEU A 134 9.18 21.17 6.61
CA LEU A 134 9.28 21.73 5.26
C LEU A 134 10.74 21.88 4.84
N ILE A 135 11.58 22.43 5.72
CA ILE A 135 13.01 22.56 5.44
C ILE A 135 13.65 21.19 5.28
N THR A 136 13.31 20.21 6.14
CA THR A 136 13.80 18.83 6.03
C THR A 136 13.42 18.21 4.70
N ALA A 137 12.19 18.43 4.23
CA ALA A 137 11.73 17.93 2.93
C ALA A 137 12.56 18.51 1.76
N PHE A 138 12.80 19.82 1.74
CA PHE A 138 13.57 20.43 0.66
C PHE A 138 15.06 20.06 0.69
N VAL A 139 15.65 19.90 1.88
CA VAL A 139 17.03 19.39 2.00
C VAL A 139 17.10 17.95 1.50
N SER A 140 16.10 17.12 1.81
CA SER A 140 16.00 15.75 1.30
C SER A 140 15.88 15.71 -0.24
N VAL A 141 15.08 16.60 -0.82
CA VAL A 141 14.99 16.73 -2.30
C VAL A 141 16.35 17.06 -2.89
N ALA A 142 17.06 18.06 -2.36
CA ALA A 142 18.39 18.41 -2.84
C ALA A 142 19.39 17.26 -2.72
N ALA A 143 19.35 16.55 -1.59
CA ALA A 143 20.17 15.36 -1.34
C ALA A 143 19.81 14.20 -2.30
N PHE A 144 18.53 14.00 -2.60
CA PHE A 144 18.07 12.99 -3.57
C PHE A 144 18.54 13.32 -4.99
N LEU A 145 18.41 14.59 -5.43
CA LEU A 145 18.91 15.02 -6.73
C LEU A 145 20.43 14.76 -6.84
N LEU A 146 21.17 15.07 -5.80
CA LEU A 146 22.61 14.84 -5.74
C LEU A 146 22.97 13.35 -5.75
N ALA A 147 22.22 12.49 -5.03
CA ALA A 147 22.41 11.05 -4.99
C ALA A 147 22.11 10.35 -6.33
N THR A 148 21.28 10.96 -7.16
CA THR A 148 20.78 10.37 -8.42
C THR A 148 21.40 11.00 -9.67
N LEU A 149 22.49 11.78 -9.54
CA LEU A 149 23.24 12.30 -10.69
C LEU A 149 23.73 11.17 -11.61
N THR A 150 23.85 11.46 -12.90
CA THR A 150 24.59 10.57 -13.84
C THR A 150 26.08 10.55 -13.51
N ASP A 151 26.83 9.69 -14.18
CA ASP A 151 28.30 9.65 -14.01
C ASP A 151 29.00 10.89 -14.58
N GLU A 152 28.28 11.64 -15.46
CA GLU A 152 28.71 12.92 -15.99
C GLU A 152 28.21 14.11 -15.14
N TYR A 153 27.72 13.84 -13.93
CA TYR A 153 27.16 14.82 -12.99
C TYR A 153 25.93 15.59 -13.50
N ALA A 154 25.21 15.05 -14.48
CA ALA A 154 23.95 15.61 -14.95
C ALA A 154 22.78 15.08 -14.14
N ILE A 155 21.68 15.83 -14.14
CA ILE A 155 20.42 15.41 -13.50
C ILE A 155 19.83 14.24 -14.28
N ASN A 156 19.54 13.13 -13.59
CA ASN A 156 18.94 11.94 -14.18
C ASN A 156 17.41 11.93 -13.97
N LEU A 157 16.68 12.38 -14.96
CA LEU A 157 15.22 12.45 -14.91
C LEU A 157 14.53 11.06 -14.77
N GLU A 158 15.16 10.00 -15.27
CA GLU A 158 14.59 8.65 -15.17
C GLU A 158 14.48 8.15 -13.73
N LEU A 159 15.35 8.64 -12.85
CA LEU A 159 15.35 8.27 -11.44
C LEU A 159 14.38 9.11 -10.58
N PHE A 160 13.70 10.11 -11.16
CA PHE A 160 12.69 10.88 -10.44
C PHE A 160 11.40 10.09 -10.19
N GLY A 161 11.13 9.09 -11.02
CA GLY A 161 10.00 8.19 -10.90
C GLY A 161 10.24 7.01 -9.93
N THR A 162 9.56 5.92 -10.21
CA THR A 162 9.58 4.71 -9.37
C THR A 162 10.95 4.01 -9.36
N LYS A 163 11.80 4.21 -10.36
CA LYS A 163 13.17 3.65 -10.42
C LYS A 163 14.09 4.21 -9.32
N GLY A 164 13.89 5.46 -8.89
CA GLY A 164 14.66 6.08 -7.81
C GLY A 164 14.00 6.02 -6.44
N LEU A 165 12.88 5.32 -6.30
CA LEU A 165 12.04 5.35 -5.11
C LEU A 165 12.76 4.89 -3.83
N PHE A 166 13.56 3.84 -3.91
CA PHE A 166 14.31 3.34 -2.75
C PHE A 166 15.39 4.33 -2.32
N THR A 167 16.06 4.96 -3.28
CA THR A 167 17.02 6.04 -3.01
C THR A 167 16.33 7.24 -2.35
N ALA A 168 15.15 7.62 -2.83
CA ALA A 168 14.34 8.68 -2.26
C ALA A 168 14.00 8.41 -0.79
N ILE A 169 13.53 7.20 -0.48
CA ILE A 169 13.20 6.78 0.90
C ILE A 169 14.45 6.81 1.79
N LEU A 170 15.56 6.22 1.34
CA LEU A 170 16.80 6.18 2.12
C LEU A 170 17.31 7.59 2.44
N VAL A 171 17.39 8.43 1.43
CA VAL A 171 17.88 9.82 1.57
C VAL A 171 16.94 10.64 2.45
N ALA A 172 15.62 10.43 2.33
CA ALA A 172 14.64 11.10 3.19
C ALA A 172 14.81 10.75 4.67
N LEU A 173 14.92 9.46 4.97
CA LEU A 173 15.13 8.99 6.34
C LEU A 173 16.48 9.47 6.89
N MET A 174 17.53 9.39 6.10
CA MET A 174 18.86 9.88 6.48
C MET A 174 18.85 11.39 6.76
N SER A 175 18.21 12.18 5.90
CA SER A 175 18.07 13.63 6.08
C SER A 175 17.34 13.96 7.37
N GLY A 176 16.22 13.29 7.64
CA GLY A 176 15.46 13.47 8.87
C GLY A 176 16.25 13.06 10.13
N MET A 177 16.98 11.95 10.10
CA MET A 177 17.81 11.48 11.21
C MET A 177 18.95 12.46 11.51
N ILE A 178 19.63 12.97 10.48
CA ILE A 178 20.73 13.94 10.67
C ILE A 178 20.18 15.26 11.21
N MET A 179 19.07 15.77 10.66
CA MET A 179 18.40 16.96 11.16
C MET A 179 18.05 16.81 12.65
N HIS A 180 17.44 15.69 13.03
CA HIS A 180 17.10 15.41 14.43
C HIS A 180 18.34 15.32 15.32
N PHE A 181 19.38 14.63 14.88
CA PHE A 181 20.62 14.47 15.64
C PHE A 181 21.26 15.84 15.96
N PHE A 182 21.38 16.72 14.96
CA PHE A 182 22.01 18.03 15.14
C PHE A 182 21.18 18.92 16.06
N GLN A 183 19.87 18.95 15.91
CA GLN A 183 19.00 19.73 16.79
C GLN A 183 18.95 19.17 18.21
N LYS A 184 18.95 17.85 18.37
CA LYS A 184 18.98 17.21 19.69
C LYS A 184 20.28 17.46 20.47
N ARG A 185 21.38 17.59 19.75
CA ARG A 185 22.70 17.88 20.33
C ARG A 185 23.01 19.36 20.40
N ASP A 186 22.06 20.19 20.03
CA ASP A 186 22.23 21.64 20.01
C ASP A 186 23.39 22.14 19.11
N LEU A 187 23.70 21.37 18.07
CA LEU A 187 24.76 21.67 17.08
C LEU A 187 24.21 22.52 15.94
N VAL A 188 23.51 23.60 16.28
CA VAL A 188 22.80 24.47 15.36
C VAL A 188 23.12 25.93 15.63
N ILE A 189 22.86 26.80 14.64
CA ILE A 189 23.05 28.25 14.79
C ILE A 189 21.84 28.82 15.50
N HIS A 190 22.08 29.47 16.66
CA HIS A 190 21.05 30.17 17.42
C HIS A 190 21.05 31.67 17.13
N PHE A 191 19.85 32.22 17.10
CA PHE A 191 19.65 33.65 17.00
C PHE A 191 18.91 34.17 18.23
N PRO A 192 19.13 35.44 18.62
CA PRO A 192 18.35 36.08 19.66
C PRO A 192 16.85 36.10 19.34
N ASP A 193 15.99 36.15 20.34
CA ASP A 193 14.51 36.15 20.20
C ASP A 193 13.98 37.33 19.38
N THR A 194 14.81 38.36 19.15
CA THR A 194 14.49 39.52 18.29
C THR A 194 14.44 39.18 16.80
N VAL A 195 15.00 38.02 16.36
CA VAL A 195 15.01 37.60 14.98
C VAL A 195 13.68 36.88 14.66
N PRO A 196 13.04 37.19 13.52
CA PRO A 196 11.80 36.50 13.12
C PRO A 196 11.95 34.98 13.14
N PRO A 197 10.96 34.23 13.68
CA PRO A 197 11.07 32.77 13.86
C PRO A 197 11.37 31.98 12.58
N LEU A 198 10.88 32.45 11.42
CA LEU A 198 11.13 31.80 10.14
C LEU A 198 12.62 31.91 9.74
N VAL A 199 13.24 33.06 9.97
CA VAL A 199 14.66 33.29 9.69
C VAL A 199 15.51 32.41 10.63
N SER A 200 15.23 32.44 11.93
CA SER A 200 15.92 31.60 12.92
C SER A 200 15.88 30.13 12.55
N LYS A 201 14.70 29.58 12.20
CA LYS A 201 14.55 28.18 11.77
C LYS A 201 15.37 27.83 10.53
N SER A 202 15.42 28.72 9.55
CA SER A 202 16.20 28.52 8.31
C SER A 202 17.68 28.36 8.61
N PHE A 203 18.24 29.23 9.48
CA PHE A 203 19.65 29.15 9.86
C PHE A 203 19.97 28.01 10.83
N MET A 204 19.04 27.63 11.71
CA MET A 204 19.20 26.42 12.54
C MET A 204 19.38 25.16 11.70
N SER A 205 18.78 25.12 10.52
CA SER A 205 18.88 23.99 9.60
C SER A 205 20.12 24.02 8.71
N LEU A 206 20.87 25.12 8.67
CA LEU A 206 21.99 25.32 7.74
C LEU A 206 23.11 24.29 7.96
N VAL A 207 23.55 24.11 9.22
CA VAL A 207 24.64 23.18 9.55
C VAL A 207 24.27 21.73 9.21
N PRO A 208 23.12 21.20 9.69
CA PRO A 208 22.74 19.83 9.34
C PRO A 208 22.50 19.66 7.84
N ALA A 209 21.93 20.65 7.14
CA ALA A 209 21.75 20.59 5.68
C ALA A 209 23.09 20.51 4.94
N PHE A 210 24.06 21.35 5.35
CA PHE A 210 25.42 21.29 4.79
C PHE A 210 26.05 19.89 4.98
N VAL A 211 25.91 19.30 6.16
CA VAL A 211 26.45 17.97 6.45
C VAL A 211 25.75 16.90 5.59
N ILE A 212 24.43 16.94 5.47
CA ILE A 212 23.66 15.99 4.63
C ILE A 212 24.15 16.03 3.19
N LEU A 213 24.19 17.22 2.61
CA LEU A 213 24.61 17.39 1.20
C LEU A 213 26.09 17.01 1.00
N THR A 214 26.96 17.33 1.96
CA THR A 214 28.38 16.94 1.90
C THR A 214 28.55 15.43 1.94
N ILE A 215 27.82 14.72 2.80
CA ILE A 215 27.87 13.24 2.87
C ILE A 215 27.46 12.64 1.53
N ILE A 216 26.34 13.08 0.97
CA ILE A 216 25.87 12.55 -0.31
C ILE A 216 26.82 12.91 -1.45
N TRP A 217 27.37 14.13 -1.43
CA TRP A 217 28.36 14.58 -2.42
C TRP A 217 29.62 13.71 -2.38
N ILE A 218 30.16 13.42 -1.18
CA ILE A 218 31.29 12.51 -1.03
C ILE A 218 30.96 11.14 -1.60
N ILE A 219 29.82 10.57 -1.24
CA ILE A 219 29.42 9.22 -1.68
C ILE A 219 29.25 9.18 -3.20
N ARG A 220 28.48 10.12 -3.79
CA ARG A 220 28.13 10.06 -5.21
C ARG A 220 29.21 10.63 -6.12
N VAL A 221 29.82 11.75 -5.74
CA VAL A 221 30.75 12.49 -6.63
C VAL A 221 32.19 12.11 -6.39
N ILE A 222 32.65 12.07 -5.13
CA ILE A 222 34.06 11.77 -4.82
C ILE A 222 34.35 10.27 -4.93
N LEU A 223 33.49 9.42 -4.32
CA LEU A 223 33.68 7.97 -4.33
C LEU A 223 33.09 7.29 -5.57
N GLY A 224 32.29 8.01 -6.39
CA GLY A 224 31.65 7.47 -7.59
C GLY A 224 30.62 6.37 -7.31
N ILE A 225 30.10 6.28 -6.07
CA ILE A 225 29.19 5.22 -5.68
C ILE A 225 27.79 5.50 -6.21
N ASN A 226 27.25 4.58 -7.03
CA ASN A 226 25.88 4.65 -7.49
C ASN A 226 24.94 4.05 -6.43
N VAL A 227 24.46 4.91 -5.51
CA VAL A 227 23.58 4.51 -4.41
C VAL A 227 22.29 3.85 -4.93
N ASN A 228 21.74 4.36 -6.04
CA ASN A 228 20.50 3.81 -6.61
C ASN A 228 20.71 2.36 -7.09
N GLN A 229 21.81 2.07 -7.78
CA GLN A 229 22.10 0.72 -8.25
C GLN A 229 22.28 -0.25 -7.08
N ILE A 230 23.04 0.14 -6.05
CA ILE A 230 23.25 -0.68 -4.87
C ILE A 230 21.94 -1.01 -4.17
N LEU A 231 21.05 -0.03 -4.02
CA LEU A 231 19.74 -0.25 -3.40
C LEU A 231 18.85 -1.15 -4.26
N MET A 232 18.83 -0.94 -5.56
CA MET A 232 18.09 -1.81 -6.49
C MET A 232 18.57 -3.26 -6.41
N ASP A 233 19.87 -3.48 -6.38
CA ASP A 233 20.46 -4.83 -6.25
C ASP A 233 20.15 -5.45 -4.88
N CYS A 234 20.21 -4.66 -3.81
CA CYS A 234 19.87 -5.09 -2.45
C CYS A 234 18.38 -5.47 -2.31
N PHE A 235 17.47 -4.72 -2.93
CA PHE A 235 16.04 -4.94 -2.84
C PHE A 235 15.47 -5.86 -3.93
N SER A 236 16.22 -6.13 -4.98
CA SER A 236 15.83 -7.05 -6.07
C SER A 236 15.34 -8.42 -5.57
N PRO A 237 15.97 -9.09 -4.59
CA PRO A 237 15.46 -10.35 -4.06
C PRO A 237 14.09 -10.23 -3.42
N PHE A 238 13.77 -9.11 -2.78
CA PHE A 238 12.45 -8.87 -2.18
C PHE A 238 11.39 -8.61 -3.26
N VAL A 239 11.71 -7.80 -4.28
CA VAL A 239 10.85 -7.61 -5.46
C VAL A 239 10.57 -8.94 -6.13
N PHE A 240 11.63 -9.74 -6.36
CA PHE A 240 11.48 -11.08 -6.93
C PHE A 240 10.60 -11.98 -6.06
N ALA A 241 10.86 -12.06 -4.76
CA ALA A 241 10.08 -12.90 -3.84
C ALA A 241 8.59 -12.51 -3.84
N LEU A 242 8.28 -11.21 -3.74
CA LEU A 242 6.91 -10.70 -3.78
C LEU A 242 6.23 -10.92 -5.14
N ASN A 243 6.99 -10.99 -6.23
CA ASN A 243 6.45 -11.29 -7.57
C ASN A 243 6.34 -12.80 -7.85
N THR A 244 6.72 -13.68 -6.93
CA THR A 244 6.47 -15.13 -7.04
C THR A 244 5.14 -15.52 -6.40
N LEU A 245 4.50 -16.57 -6.91
CA LEU A 245 3.26 -17.09 -6.32
C LEU A 245 3.41 -17.43 -4.82
N PRO A 246 4.43 -18.21 -4.38
CA PRO A 246 4.58 -18.53 -2.96
C PRO A 246 4.79 -17.31 -2.08
N GLY A 247 5.70 -16.39 -2.48
CA GLY A 247 6.00 -15.19 -1.71
C GLY A 247 4.79 -14.26 -1.60
N PHE A 248 4.05 -14.09 -2.68
CA PHE A 248 2.82 -13.29 -2.66
C PHE A 248 1.72 -13.95 -1.82
N LEU A 249 1.55 -15.27 -1.88
CA LEU A 249 0.58 -15.98 -1.03
C LEU A 249 0.92 -15.86 0.46
N VAL A 250 2.19 -15.92 0.83
CA VAL A 250 2.62 -15.68 2.22
C VAL A 250 2.28 -14.24 2.65
N PHE A 251 2.55 -13.27 1.80
CA PHE A 251 2.20 -11.87 2.07
C PHE A 251 0.69 -11.70 2.26
N MET A 252 -0.14 -12.26 1.38
CA MET A 252 -1.60 -12.18 1.45
C MET A 252 -2.17 -12.98 2.64
N PHE A 253 -1.54 -14.09 3.00
CA PHE A 253 -1.89 -14.85 4.22
C PHE A 253 -1.68 -14.01 5.47
N ILE A 254 -0.50 -13.40 5.63
CA ILE A 254 -0.21 -12.51 6.77
C ILE A 254 -1.20 -11.34 6.80
N ARG A 255 -1.48 -10.72 5.65
CA ARG A 255 -2.43 -9.60 5.54
C ARG A 255 -3.84 -9.99 5.98
N SER A 256 -4.35 -11.14 5.55
CA SER A 256 -5.68 -11.62 5.91
C SER A 256 -5.76 -12.07 7.37
N MET A 257 -4.70 -12.69 7.91
CA MET A 257 -4.61 -13.05 9.33
C MET A 257 -4.66 -11.83 10.24
N LEU A 258 -3.94 -10.75 9.89
CA LEU A 258 -3.97 -9.49 10.64
C LEU A 258 -5.39 -8.90 10.71
N TRP A 259 -6.10 -8.86 9.59
CA TRP A 259 -7.50 -8.44 9.56
C TRP A 259 -8.41 -9.32 10.42
N SER A 260 -8.18 -10.62 10.39
CA SER A 260 -8.96 -11.59 11.16
C SER A 260 -8.80 -11.42 12.68
N VAL A 261 -7.73 -10.80 13.13
CA VAL A 261 -7.51 -10.46 14.56
C VAL A 261 -7.78 -8.98 14.88
N GLY A 262 -8.40 -8.25 13.96
CA GLY A 262 -8.80 -6.86 14.17
C GLY A 262 -7.69 -5.83 13.92
N ILE A 263 -6.57 -6.23 13.31
CA ILE A 263 -5.49 -5.34 12.93
C ILE A 263 -5.61 -5.03 11.44
N HIS A 264 -5.58 -3.75 11.08
CA HIS A 264 -5.62 -3.36 9.67
C HIS A 264 -4.35 -3.81 8.94
N GLY A 265 -4.42 -4.96 8.27
CA GLY A 265 -3.27 -5.60 7.64
C GLY A 265 -2.56 -4.72 6.61
N GLY A 266 -3.29 -3.87 5.87
CA GLY A 266 -2.70 -2.90 4.97
C GLY A 266 -1.84 -1.85 5.68
N ALA A 267 -2.24 -1.40 6.88
CA ALA A 267 -1.45 -0.43 7.63
C ALA A 267 -0.12 -1.01 8.16
N VAL A 268 -0.13 -2.27 8.59
CA VAL A 268 1.07 -2.97 9.07
C VAL A 268 2.02 -3.29 7.92
N LEU A 269 1.48 -3.75 6.80
CA LEU A 269 2.25 -4.21 5.65
C LEU A 269 2.53 -3.11 4.60
N ALA A 270 2.17 -1.85 4.89
CA ALA A 270 2.45 -0.71 4.01
C ALA A 270 3.95 -0.49 3.74
N VAL A 271 4.82 -1.09 4.53
CA VAL A 271 6.27 -1.16 4.27
C VAL A 271 6.59 -1.86 2.94
N ALA A 272 5.69 -2.69 2.44
CA ALA A 272 5.83 -3.36 1.15
C ALA A 272 5.34 -2.51 -0.05
N ASP A 273 4.59 -1.43 0.18
CA ASP A 273 4.02 -0.60 -0.89
C ASP A 273 5.07 -0.04 -1.86
N PRO A 274 6.28 0.39 -1.43
CA PRO A 274 7.33 0.82 -2.35
C PRO A 274 7.75 -0.27 -3.36
N PHE A 275 7.77 -1.54 -2.95
CA PHE A 275 8.08 -2.66 -3.85
C PHE A 275 6.99 -2.84 -4.92
N PHE A 276 5.73 -2.84 -4.50
CA PHE A 276 4.59 -2.95 -5.42
C PHE A 276 4.49 -1.75 -6.36
N LEU A 277 4.82 -0.55 -5.88
CA LEU A 277 4.82 0.66 -6.69
C LEU A 277 5.97 0.68 -7.70
N THR A 278 7.15 0.15 -7.34
CA THR A 278 8.27 -0.02 -8.28
C THR A 278 7.90 -0.99 -9.41
N MET A 279 7.29 -2.13 -9.08
CA MET A 279 6.76 -3.08 -10.07
C MET A 279 5.69 -2.45 -10.95
N PHE A 280 4.79 -1.65 -10.37
CA PHE A 280 3.77 -0.91 -11.12
C PHE A 280 4.38 0.08 -12.11
N GLY A 281 5.38 0.87 -11.69
CA GLY A 281 6.04 1.82 -12.59
C GLY A 281 6.67 1.15 -13.81
N ALA A 282 7.29 -0.02 -13.62
CA ALA A 282 7.81 -0.81 -14.73
C ALA A 282 6.69 -1.36 -15.65
N ASN A 283 5.58 -1.80 -15.07
CA ASN A 283 4.41 -2.26 -15.85
C ASN A 283 3.77 -1.12 -16.65
N ALA A 284 3.59 0.05 -16.05
CA ALA A 284 3.04 1.22 -16.71
C ALA A 284 3.93 1.69 -17.87
N ALA A 285 5.26 1.70 -17.67
CA ALA A 285 6.22 2.03 -18.72
C ALA A 285 6.19 1.01 -19.88
N ALA A 286 6.14 -0.29 -19.57
CA ALA A 286 6.02 -1.34 -20.58
C ALA A 286 4.71 -1.22 -21.38
N PHE A 287 3.60 -0.95 -20.71
CA PHE A 287 2.29 -0.74 -21.35
C PHE A 287 2.30 0.48 -22.25
N ALA A 288 2.87 1.61 -21.81
CA ALA A 288 3.04 2.81 -22.62
C ALA A 288 3.90 2.57 -23.88
N ALA A 289 4.88 1.67 -23.78
CA ALA A 289 5.74 1.26 -24.90
C ALA A 289 5.12 0.17 -25.79
N GLY A 290 3.88 -0.27 -25.53
CA GLY A 290 3.23 -1.35 -26.25
C GLY A 290 3.87 -2.73 -26.01
N THR A 291 4.64 -2.90 -24.95
CA THR A 291 5.32 -4.15 -24.59
C THR A 291 4.63 -4.83 -23.41
N GLN A 292 4.91 -6.12 -23.24
CA GLN A 292 4.29 -6.89 -22.17
C GLN A 292 4.77 -6.40 -20.79
N PRO A 293 3.85 -6.05 -19.85
CA PRO A 293 4.19 -5.69 -18.48
C PRO A 293 4.97 -6.82 -17.77
N PRO A 294 6.14 -6.56 -17.15
CA PRO A 294 7.00 -7.62 -16.62
C PRO A 294 6.49 -8.25 -15.30
N TYR A 295 5.77 -7.49 -14.47
CA TYR A 295 5.42 -7.93 -13.11
C TYR A 295 3.94 -8.33 -12.99
N ILE A 296 3.69 -9.47 -12.31
CA ILE A 296 2.34 -9.99 -12.06
C ILE A 296 1.71 -9.27 -10.86
N THR A 297 2.44 -9.21 -9.74
CA THR A 297 1.90 -8.75 -8.45
C THR A 297 2.13 -7.25 -8.20
N ALA A 298 2.23 -6.45 -9.25
CA ALA A 298 2.36 -5.00 -9.15
C ALA A 298 1.17 -4.36 -8.41
N SER A 299 1.31 -3.10 -7.98
CA SER A 299 0.20 -2.32 -7.40
C SER A 299 -1.02 -2.40 -8.33
N GLY A 300 -2.20 -2.66 -7.76
CA GLY A 300 -3.44 -2.96 -8.50
C GLY A 300 -3.81 -4.46 -8.53
N PHE A 301 -2.88 -5.39 -8.28
CA PHE A 301 -3.20 -6.82 -8.24
C PHE A 301 -4.29 -7.15 -7.22
N THR A 302 -4.28 -6.49 -6.07
CA THR A 302 -5.25 -6.73 -4.98
C THR A 302 -6.70 -6.41 -5.36
N MET A 303 -6.94 -5.62 -6.42
CA MET A 303 -8.28 -5.37 -6.96
C MET A 303 -8.98 -6.66 -7.40
N PHE A 304 -8.23 -7.68 -7.82
CA PHE A 304 -8.76 -9.00 -8.19
C PHE A 304 -9.12 -9.89 -7.01
N VAL A 305 -8.66 -9.53 -5.83
CA VAL A 305 -8.77 -10.35 -4.61
C VAL A 305 -9.76 -9.77 -3.61
N PHE A 306 -9.88 -8.44 -3.57
CA PHE A 306 -10.69 -7.72 -2.58
C PHE A 306 -12.04 -7.29 -3.16
N LEU A 307 -12.85 -8.27 -3.53
CA LEU A 307 -14.20 -8.08 -4.08
C LEU A 307 -15.19 -7.76 -2.95
N GLY A 308 -15.46 -6.48 -2.74
CA GLY A 308 -16.21 -5.98 -1.59
C GLY A 308 -15.34 -5.81 -0.35
N GLY A 309 -14.05 -5.55 -0.55
CA GLY A 309 -13.03 -5.38 0.47
C GLY A 309 -12.25 -6.66 0.79
N GLY A 310 -11.37 -6.58 1.78
CA GLY A 310 -10.53 -7.72 2.16
C GLY A 310 -11.34 -8.99 2.38
N GLY A 311 -10.80 -10.13 1.93
CA GLY A 311 -11.46 -11.43 2.05
C GLY A 311 -12.57 -11.69 1.01
N ALA A 312 -12.76 -10.81 0.04
CA ALA A 312 -13.83 -10.90 -0.98
C ALA A 312 -15.23 -11.03 -0.37
N THR A 313 -15.60 -10.08 0.49
CA THR A 313 -16.80 -10.17 1.34
C THR A 313 -18.12 -9.78 0.64
N LEU A 314 -18.11 -9.23 -0.58
CA LEU A 314 -19.33 -8.87 -1.29
C LEU A 314 -20.30 -10.05 -1.48
N PRO A 315 -19.87 -11.27 -1.88
CA PRO A 315 -20.78 -12.41 -1.95
C PRO A 315 -21.39 -12.79 -0.59
N LEU A 316 -20.63 -12.67 0.50
CA LEU A 316 -21.15 -12.88 1.86
C LEU A 316 -22.29 -11.89 2.15
N VAL A 317 -22.11 -10.60 1.83
CA VAL A 317 -23.16 -9.57 2.00
C VAL A 317 -24.41 -9.91 1.20
N LEU A 318 -24.25 -10.37 -0.05
CA LEU A 318 -25.38 -10.77 -0.90
C LEU A 318 -26.12 -11.99 -0.33
N MET A 319 -25.41 -12.95 0.28
CA MET A 319 -26.02 -14.08 1.00
C MET A 319 -26.75 -13.63 2.27
N MET A 320 -26.16 -12.72 3.04
CA MET A 320 -26.78 -12.14 4.24
C MET A 320 -28.12 -11.48 3.92
N ILE A 321 -28.21 -10.71 2.83
CA ILE A 321 -29.46 -10.07 2.41
C ILE A 321 -30.57 -11.09 2.17
N ARG A 322 -30.23 -12.27 1.64
CA ARG A 322 -31.16 -13.38 1.38
C ARG A 322 -31.42 -14.29 2.58
N SER A 323 -30.77 -14.03 3.71
CA SER A 323 -30.93 -14.83 4.93
C SER A 323 -32.39 -14.75 5.45
N LYS A 324 -32.89 -15.87 5.95
CA LYS A 324 -34.18 -15.96 6.64
C LYS A 324 -34.15 -15.26 8.00
N GLU A 325 -32.97 -15.10 8.58
CA GLU A 325 -32.78 -14.41 9.83
C GLU A 325 -32.78 -12.91 9.60
N LYS A 326 -33.72 -12.21 10.27
CA LYS A 326 -33.95 -10.76 10.09
C LYS A 326 -32.70 -9.92 10.44
N GLY A 327 -31.92 -10.34 11.45
CA GLY A 327 -30.69 -9.65 11.86
C GLY A 327 -29.66 -9.61 10.75
N PHE A 328 -29.33 -10.79 10.17
CA PHE A 328 -28.39 -10.87 9.05
C PHE A 328 -28.91 -10.18 7.79
N SER A 329 -30.21 -10.32 7.47
CA SER A 329 -30.79 -9.65 6.31
C SER A 329 -30.73 -8.13 6.43
N THR A 330 -31.02 -7.58 7.60
CA THR A 330 -30.93 -6.13 7.85
C THR A 330 -29.49 -5.64 7.77
N LEU A 331 -28.58 -6.37 8.42
CA LEU A 331 -27.13 -6.03 8.40
C LEU A 331 -26.58 -6.09 6.97
N GLY A 332 -26.93 -7.13 6.19
CA GLY A 332 -26.51 -7.24 4.79
C GLY A 332 -26.97 -6.05 3.93
N LYS A 333 -28.21 -5.58 4.11
CA LYS A 333 -28.72 -4.39 3.40
C LYS A 333 -27.97 -3.12 3.79
N LEU A 334 -27.59 -2.97 5.07
CA LEU A 334 -26.82 -1.83 5.55
C LEU A 334 -25.36 -1.85 5.04
N CYS A 335 -24.76 -3.05 4.91
CA CYS A 335 -23.40 -3.22 4.44
C CYS A 335 -23.24 -3.11 2.92
N LEU A 336 -24.31 -3.40 2.15
CA LEU A 336 -24.24 -3.50 0.69
C LEU A 336 -23.66 -2.25 0.00
N PRO A 337 -24.12 -1.02 0.30
CA PRO A 337 -23.57 0.16 -0.35
C PRO A 337 -22.08 0.30 -0.16
N ALA A 338 -21.58 0.09 1.07
CA ALA A 338 -20.16 0.15 1.37
C ALA A 338 -19.39 -0.97 0.65
N SER A 339 -19.89 -2.20 0.66
CA SER A 339 -19.24 -3.35 0.03
C SER A 339 -19.12 -3.25 -1.49
N ILE A 340 -20.06 -2.58 -2.17
CA ILE A 340 -19.95 -2.31 -3.62
C ILE A 340 -18.73 -1.41 -3.89
N PHE A 341 -18.39 -0.52 -2.97
CA PHE A 341 -17.22 0.37 -3.07
C PHE A 341 -15.99 -0.16 -2.33
N GLU A 342 -15.87 -1.48 -2.18
CA GLU A 342 -14.71 -2.17 -1.58
C GLU A 342 -14.49 -1.89 -0.08
N ILE A 343 -15.47 -1.29 0.61
CA ILE A 343 -15.42 -0.96 2.04
C ILE A 343 -16.11 -2.06 2.82
N ASN A 344 -15.35 -2.87 3.57
CA ASN A 344 -15.89 -4.03 4.30
C ASN A 344 -15.85 -3.92 5.83
N GLU A 345 -15.44 -2.79 6.40
CA GLU A 345 -15.45 -2.55 7.84
C GLU A 345 -16.84 -2.82 8.46
N PRO A 346 -17.96 -2.37 7.84
CA PRO A 346 -19.29 -2.68 8.38
C PRO A 346 -19.57 -4.20 8.44
N VAL A 347 -19.04 -4.98 7.50
CA VAL A 347 -19.17 -6.44 7.48
C VAL A 347 -18.26 -7.07 8.54
N VAL A 348 -17.00 -6.67 8.57
CA VAL A 348 -15.97 -7.23 9.47
C VAL A 348 -16.35 -7.06 10.94
N PHE A 349 -16.91 -5.89 11.29
CA PHE A 349 -17.30 -5.59 12.66
C PHE A 349 -18.78 -5.91 12.95
N GLY A 350 -19.65 -5.86 11.96
CA GLY A 350 -21.08 -6.14 12.11
C GLY A 350 -21.40 -7.64 12.13
N VAL A 351 -20.81 -8.43 11.25
CA VAL A 351 -20.71 -9.89 11.40
C VAL A 351 -19.45 -10.10 12.19
N PRO A 352 -19.48 -10.69 13.41
CA PRO A 352 -18.25 -10.83 14.21
C PRO A 352 -17.24 -11.74 13.49
N LEU A 353 -16.55 -11.15 12.48
CA LEU A 353 -15.51 -11.81 11.71
C LEU A 353 -14.21 -11.81 12.52
N VAL A 354 -13.94 -10.69 13.19
CA VAL A 354 -12.77 -10.53 14.03
C VAL A 354 -12.81 -11.52 15.18
N MET A 355 -11.73 -12.29 15.36
CA MET A 355 -11.57 -13.32 16.37
C MET A 355 -12.62 -14.45 16.28
N ASN A 356 -13.29 -14.59 15.15
CA ASN A 356 -14.22 -15.67 14.87
C ASN A 356 -13.59 -16.72 13.94
N PRO A 357 -13.17 -17.87 14.47
CA PRO A 357 -12.50 -18.90 13.70
C PRO A 357 -13.28 -19.40 12.48
N TYR A 358 -14.62 -19.46 12.61
CA TYR A 358 -15.49 -19.92 11.52
C TYR A 358 -15.51 -18.95 10.34
N MET A 359 -15.33 -17.66 10.60
CA MET A 359 -15.29 -16.63 9.56
C MET A 359 -13.86 -16.33 9.08
N MET A 360 -12.84 -16.51 9.94
CA MET A 360 -11.43 -16.34 9.58
C MET A 360 -11.00 -17.30 8.48
N ILE A 361 -11.49 -18.55 8.52
CA ILE A 361 -11.14 -19.57 7.52
C ILE A 361 -11.62 -19.17 6.12
N PRO A 362 -12.92 -18.94 5.85
CA PRO A 362 -13.38 -18.54 4.53
C PRO A 362 -12.79 -17.18 4.10
N TYR A 363 -12.61 -16.24 5.00
CA TYR A 363 -11.99 -14.95 4.74
C TYR A 363 -10.54 -15.09 4.20
N THR A 364 -9.74 -15.91 4.88
CA THR A 364 -8.34 -16.15 4.45
C THR A 364 -8.29 -17.04 3.21
N LEU A 365 -9.12 -18.08 3.17
CA LEU A 365 -9.16 -19.03 2.06
C LEU A 365 -9.57 -18.34 0.75
N SER A 366 -10.60 -17.49 0.77
CA SER A 366 -11.00 -16.71 -0.40
C SER A 366 -9.85 -15.81 -0.89
N THR A 367 -9.18 -15.10 0.02
CA THR A 367 -8.01 -14.28 -0.31
C THR A 367 -6.92 -15.10 -1.01
N LEU A 368 -6.58 -16.28 -0.48
CA LEU A 368 -5.50 -17.11 -1.04
C LEU A 368 -5.88 -17.76 -2.38
N ILE A 369 -7.10 -18.29 -2.48
CA ILE A 369 -7.58 -18.94 -3.72
C ILE A 369 -7.68 -17.92 -4.85
N LEU A 370 -8.25 -16.73 -4.59
CA LEU A 370 -8.36 -15.69 -5.60
C LEU A 370 -6.98 -15.14 -5.99
N SER A 371 -6.06 -14.99 -5.02
CA SER A 371 -4.68 -14.61 -5.32
C SER A 371 -3.98 -15.63 -6.20
N ALA A 372 -4.09 -16.92 -5.89
CA ALA A 372 -3.49 -17.98 -6.68
C ALA A 372 -4.08 -18.06 -8.08
N GLY A 373 -5.41 -18.03 -8.20
CA GLY A 373 -6.11 -18.08 -9.49
C GLY A 373 -5.75 -16.88 -10.37
N THR A 374 -5.81 -15.67 -9.82
CA THR A 374 -5.42 -14.44 -10.54
C THR A 374 -3.96 -14.50 -10.99
N TYR A 375 -3.05 -14.90 -10.10
CA TYR A 375 -1.63 -15.03 -10.42
C TYR A 375 -1.40 -15.99 -11.60
N LEU A 376 -2.01 -17.18 -11.56
CA LEU A 376 -1.86 -18.19 -12.63
C LEU A 376 -2.42 -17.69 -13.96
N LEU A 377 -3.59 -17.03 -13.96
CA LEU A 377 -4.17 -16.49 -15.18
C LEU A 377 -3.30 -15.38 -15.80
N MET A 378 -2.67 -14.52 -14.97
CA MET A 378 -1.71 -13.52 -15.42
C MET A 378 -0.39 -14.15 -15.89
N LEU A 379 0.07 -15.21 -15.24
CA LEU A 379 1.28 -15.94 -15.61
C LEU A 379 1.14 -16.56 -17.01
N PHE A 380 -0.02 -17.15 -17.29
CA PHE A 380 -0.32 -17.74 -18.61
C PHE A 380 -0.83 -16.70 -19.62
N ASN A 381 -0.83 -15.41 -19.28
CA ASN A 381 -1.29 -14.30 -20.13
C ASN A 381 -2.76 -14.45 -20.59
N ILE A 382 -3.60 -15.14 -19.82
CA ILE A 382 -5.05 -15.25 -20.06
C ILE A 382 -5.73 -13.94 -19.69
N ILE A 383 -5.28 -13.28 -18.64
CA ILE A 383 -5.73 -11.94 -18.21
C ILE A 383 -4.57 -10.97 -18.20
N GLY A 384 -4.86 -9.68 -18.42
CA GLY A 384 -3.87 -8.61 -18.38
C GLY A 384 -3.27 -8.40 -16.98
N ARG A 385 -2.01 -7.98 -16.92
CA ARG A 385 -1.32 -7.58 -15.68
C ARG A 385 -1.69 -6.15 -15.28
N PRO A 386 -1.52 -5.76 -14.01
CA PRO A 386 -1.81 -4.40 -13.56
C PRO A 386 -0.90 -3.38 -14.24
N VAL A 387 -1.50 -2.40 -14.92
CA VAL A 387 -0.80 -1.32 -15.65
C VAL A 387 -1.28 0.07 -15.23
N ALA A 388 -2.40 0.15 -14.51
CA ALA A 388 -2.96 1.38 -14.01
C ALA A 388 -3.17 1.33 -12.49
N ASN A 389 -2.85 2.43 -11.81
CA ASN A 389 -3.21 2.63 -10.42
C ASN A 389 -4.53 3.39 -10.36
N ILE A 390 -5.52 2.81 -9.72
CA ILE A 390 -6.89 3.32 -9.65
C ILE A 390 -7.31 3.45 -8.18
N PRO A 391 -8.31 4.28 -7.86
CA PRO A 391 -8.87 4.31 -6.52
C PRO A 391 -9.35 2.92 -6.09
N TRP A 392 -8.95 2.50 -4.90
CA TRP A 392 -9.31 1.18 -4.36
C TRP A 392 -10.82 1.02 -4.11
N THR A 393 -11.57 2.13 -4.11
CA THR A 393 -13.02 2.16 -3.93
C THR A 393 -13.81 1.99 -5.23
N ILE A 394 -13.17 1.72 -6.36
CA ILE A 394 -13.90 1.45 -7.61
C ILE A 394 -14.57 0.07 -7.50
N PRO A 395 -15.87 -0.04 -7.86
CA PRO A 395 -16.59 -1.30 -7.80
C PRO A 395 -15.89 -2.44 -8.56
N PRO A 396 -16.02 -3.71 -8.08
CA PRO A 396 -15.53 -4.88 -8.80
C PRO A 396 -15.98 -4.90 -10.27
N LEU A 397 -15.27 -5.57 -11.11
CA LEU A 397 -15.41 -5.64 -12.58
C LEU A 397 -14.95 -4.35 -13.27
N PHE A 398 -15.40 -3.16 -12.86
CA PHE A 398 -14.87 -1.91 -13.38
C PHE A 398 -13.39 -1.74 -13.00
N SER A 399 -13.05 -2.06 -11.75
CA SER A 399 -11.66 -2.04 -11.29
C SER A 399 -10.78 -3.01 -12.10
N HIS A 400 -11.27 -4.21 -12.40
CA HIS A 400 -10.55 -5.21 -13.20
C HIS A 400 -10.28 -4.73 -14.63
N TYR A 401 -11.27 -4.08 -15.24
CA TYR A 401 -11.14 -3.49 -16.56
C TYR A 401 -10.08 -2.40 -16.59
N LEU A 402 -10.20 -1.45 -15.67
CA LEU A 402 -9.32 -0.27 -15.63
C LEU A 402 -7.88 -0.63 -15.24
N VAL A 403 -7.69 -1.48 -14.22
CA VAL A 403 -6.33 -1.82 -13.73
C VAL A 403 -5.49 -2.56 -14.77
N THR A 404 -6.14 -3.25 -15.70
CA THR A 404 -5.48 -4.02 -16.77
C THR A 404 -5.41 -3.30 -18.12
N GLY A 405 -5.79 -2.01 -18.16
CA GLY A 405 -5.78 -1.26 -19.41
C GLY A 405 -6.86 -1.69 -20.42
N GLY A 406 -8.02 -2.18 -19.92
CA GLY A 406 -9.14 -2.52 -20.80
C GLY A 406 -9.30 -4.01 -21.12
N ASN A 407 -8.69 -4.91 -20.35
CA ASN A 407 -8.71 -6.34 -20.64
C ASN A 407 -10.05 -6.99 -20.27
N ILE A 408 -10.85 -7.41 -21.25
CA ILE A 408 -12.16 -8.04 -21.04
C ILE A 408 -12.06 -9.41 -20.33
N PRO A 409 -11.10 -10.31 -20.63
CA PRO A 409 -10.91 -11.54 -19.86
C PRO A 409 -10.72 -11.30 -18.36
N ALA A 410 -10.11 -10.19 -17.98
CA ALA A 410 -9.96 -9.80 -16.57
C ALA A 410 -11.32 -9.51 -15.90
N VAL A 411 -12.25 -8.88 -16.61
CA VAL A 411 -13.63 -8.64 -16.14
C VAL A 411 -14.38 -9.95 -15.94
N ILE A 412 -14.26 -10.88 -16.90
CA ILE A 412 -14.88 -12.21 -16.80
C ILE A 412 -14.33 -12.96 -15.58
N TRP A 413 -13.00 -12.90 -15.35
CA TRP A 413 -12.38 -13.48 -14.18
C TRP A 413 -12.93 -12.86 -12.89
N GLY A 414 -13.16 -11.55 -12.85
CA GLY A 414 -13.81 -10.87 -11.71
C GLY A 414 -15.19 -11.45 -11.39
N GLY A 415 -16.01 -11.71 -12.41
CA GLY A 415 -17.30 -12.38 -12.23
C GLY A 415 -17.16 -13.81 -11.68
N ILE A 416 -16.21 -14.58 -12.22
CA ILE A 416 -15.89 -15.94 -11.74
C ILE A 416 -15.38 -15.88 -10.29
N SER A 417 -14.55 -14.91 -9.96
CA SER A 417 -14.00 -14.71 -8.60
C SER A 417 -15.09 -14.43 -7.58
N LEU A 418 -16.13 -13.67 -7.93
CA LEU A 418 -17.31 -13.47 -7.08
C LEU A 418 -18.05 -14.79 -6.81
N LEU A 419 -18.18 -15.65 -7.81
CA LEU A 419 -18.81 -16.96 -7.65
C LEU A 419 -17.95 -17.89 -6.77
N ILE A 420 -16.63 -17.92 -6.98
CA ILE A 420 -15.69 -18.71 -6.16
C ILE A 420 -15.76 -18.26 -4.70
N ALA A 421 -15.67 -16.96 -4.44
CA ALA A 421 -15.80 -16.42 -3.09
C ALA A 421 -17.17 -16.76 -2.47
N GLY A 422 -18.24 -16.68 -3.27
CA GLY A 422 -19.58 -17.12 -2.85
C GLY A 422 -19.62 -18.59 -2.42
N CYS A 423 -19.02 -19.49 -3.18
CA CYS A 423 -18.93 -20.91 -2.81
C CYS A 423 -18.10 -21.13 -1.53
N ILE A 424 -17.07 -20.32 -1.28
CA ILE A 424 -16.24 -20.45 -0.08
C ILE A 424 -16.99 -19.98 1.18
N TYR A 425 -17.83 -18.97 1.06
CA TYR A 425 -18.62 -18.45 2.18
C TYR A 425 -19.92 -19.24 2.44
N TYR A 426 -20.40 -20.04 1.46
CA TYR A 426 -21.59 -20.88 1.59
C TYR A 426 -21.35 -22.09 2.47
#